data_1233d86c51211ad3b7efab7a4d8bc73b
#
_entry.id   1233d86c51211ad3b7efab7a4d8bc73b
#
_cell.length_a   1.000
_cell.length_b   1.000
_cell.length_c   1.000
_cell.angle_alpha   90.00
_cell.angle_beta   90.00
_cell.angle_gamma   90.00
#
_symmetry.space_group_name_H-M   'P 1'
#
loop_
_entity.id
_entity.type
_entity.pdbx_description
1 polymer ?
#
loop_
_entity_poly.entity_id
_entity_poly.type
_entity_poly.pdbx_seq_one_letter_code
_entity_poly.pdbx_strand_id
1 'polypeptide(L)'
;MAKKPVVKFTANFERNLEGIELFLTEVEAPQAFDGLLDELLEAVIPNLERFPEMGRPFLARQPRSVETTNALTTLRAKLSALTPDADALREYVLKDYLLLYASIGGAIYLLAIRHQRQLSFDFEGHWWHA
;
A
#
# COMPACT_ATOMS: atom_id res chain seq x y z
N MET A 1 3.71 10.12 26.32
CA MET A 1 2.84 10.32 25.16
C MET A 1 3.39 9.59 23.95
N ALA A 2 2.55 8.82 23.30
CA ALA A 2 2.95 8.13 22.08
C ALA A 2 3.16 9.16 20.96
N LYS A 3 4.27 9.03 20.23
CA LYS A 3 4.50 9.86 19.08
C LYS A 3 3.59 9.41 17.94
N LYS A 4 3.12 10.37 17.16
CA LYS A 4 2.38 10.12 15.95
C LYS A 4 3.28 9.36 14.97
N PRO A 5 2.83 8.26 14.36
CA PRO A 5 3.65 7.55 13.37
C PRO A 5 3.99 8.44 12.19
N VAL A 6 5.17 8.21 11.62
CA VAL A 6 5.62 8.92 10.42
C VAL A 6 5.21 8.09 9.20
N VAL A 7 4.49 8.69 8.27
CA VAL A 7 4.08 8.02 7.02
C VAL A 7 5.16 8.27 5.97
N LYS A 8 5.63 7.19 5.36
CA LYS A 8 6.68 7.24 4.34
C LYS A 8 6.18 6.59 3.05
N PHE A 9 6.46 7.22 1.93
CA PHE A 9 6.11 6.72 0.60
C PHE A 9 7.30 5.94 0.05
N THR A 10 7.10 4.68 -0.30
CA THR A 10 8.16 3.92 -0.96
C THR A 10 8.18 4.25 -2.45
N ALA A 11 9.31 3.97 -3.10
CA ALA A 11 9.42 4.20 -4.53
C ALA A 11 8.42 3.37 -5.32
N ASN A 12 8.12 2.14 -4.86
CA ASN A 12 7.12 1.31 -5.50
C ASN A 12 5.73 1.93 -5.43
N PHE A 13 5.36 2.48 -4.29
CA PHE A 13 4.07 3.17 -4.12
C PHE A 13 3.98 4.37 -5.07
N GLU A 14 5.03 5.18 -5.13
CA GLU A 14 5.07 6.34 -6.02
C GLU A 14 4.96 5.91 -7.48
N ARG A 15 5.63 4.83 -7.87
CA ARG A 15 5.54 4.28 -9.22
C ARG A 15 4.11 3.82 -9.55
N ASN A 16 3.44 3.19 -8.57
CA ASN A 16 2.04 2.80 -8.75
C ASN A 16 1.15 4.03 -8.96
N LEU A 17 1.36 5.10 -8.20
CA LEU A 17 0.59 6.34 -8.37
C LEU A 17 0.82 6.96 -9.74
N GLU A 18 2.06 7.00 -10.21
CA GLU A 18 2.37 7.52 -11.54
C GLU A 18 1.66 6.72 -12.63
N GLY A 19 1.64 5.39 -12.49
CA GLY A 19 0.93 4.53 -13.42
C GLY A 19 -0.58 4.77 -13.43
N ILE A 20 -1.15 5.01 -12.26
CA ILE A 20 -2.58 5.34 -12.15
C ILE A 20 -2.88 6.69 -12.82
N GLU A 21 -2.03 7.69 -12.56
CA GLU A 21 -2.18 9.01 -13.18
C GLU A 21 -2.13 8.92 -14.70
N LEU A 22 -1.16 8.18 -15.22
CA LEU A 22 -1.00 8.01 -16.66
C LEU A 22 -2.22 7.32 -17.26
N PHE A 23 -2.71 6.26 -16.63
CA PHE A 23 -3.89 5.55 -17.10
C PHE A 23 -5.13 6.45 -17.12
N LEU A 24 -5.36 7.20 -16.04
CA LEU A 24 -6.53 8.08 -15.94
C LEU A 24 -6.45 9.23 -16.94
N THR A 25 -5.24 9.71 -17.23
CA THR A 25 -5.04 10.72 -18.28
C THR A 25 -5.39 10.16 -19.66
N GLU A 26 -4.98 8.91 -19.94
CA GLU A 26 -5.26 8.25 -21.20
C GLU A 26 -6.76 8.02 -21.43
N VAL A 27 -7.52 7.76 -20.39
CA VAL A 27 -8.97 7.56 -20.50
C VAL A 27 -9.75 8.87 -20.28
N GLU A 28 -9.07 10.01 -20.31
CA GLU A 28 -9.65 11.34 -20.19
C GLU A 28 -10.39 11.56 -18.86
N ALA A 29 -9.85 11.02 -17.78
CA ALA A 29 -10.43 11.15 -16.45
C ALA A 29 -9.40 11.65 -15.41
N PRO A 30 -8.65 12.76 -15.70
CA PRO A 30 -7.61 13.23 -14.77
C PRO A 30 -8.16 13.68 -13.42
N GLN A 31 -9.40 14.14 -13.37
CA GLN A 31 -10.04 14.55 -12.12
C GLN A 31 -10.23 13.37 -11.15
N ALA A 32 -10.28 12.13 -11.67
CA ALA A 32 -10.37 10.95 -10.81
C ALA A 32 -9.07 10.75 -10.03
N PHE A 33 -7.93 11.12 -10.61
CA PHE A 33 -6.66 11.09 -9.91
C PHE A 33 -6.60 12.13 -8.79
N ASP A 34 -7.11 13.32 -9.03
CA ASP A 34 -7.20 14.34 -8.00
C ASP A 34 -8.05 13.87 -6.83
N GLY A 35 -9.15 13.18 -7.12
CA GLY A 35 -10.00 12.60 -6.09
C GLY A 35 -9.28 11.54 -5.26
N LEU A 36 -8.46 10.71 -5.91
CA LEU A 36 -7.64 9.72 -5.21
C LEU A 36 -6.62 10.40 -4.29
N LEU A 37 -5.92 11.43 -4.77
CA LEU A 37 -4.96 12.17 -3.95
C LEU A 37 -5.64 12.82 -2.76
N ASP A 38 -6.82 13.42 -2.95
CA ASP A 38 -7.57 14.04 -1.87
C ASP A 38 -7.94 12.99 -0.81
N GLU A 39 -8.39 11.82 -1.23
CA GLU A 39 -8.72 10.73 -0.29
C GLU A 39 -7.49 10.29 0.49
N LEU A 40 -6.34 10.14 -0.19
CA LEU A 40 -5.10 9.78 0.48
C LEU A 40 -4.67 10.82 1.51
N LEU A 41 -4.69 12.09 1.14
CA LEU A 41 -4.20 13.17 1.99
C LEU A 41 -5.16 13.56 3.10
N GLU A 42 -6.47 13.52 2.85
CA GLU A 42 -7.47 14.00 3.79
C GLU A 42 -8.08 12.91 4.67
N ALA A 43 -8.02 11.66 4.26
CA ALA A 43 -8.62 10.56 5.00
C ALA A 43 -7.62 9.46 5.34
N VAL A 44 -6.97 8.88 4.35
CA VAL A 44 -6.13 7.67 4.56
C VAL A 44 -4.94 7.96 5.46
N ILE A 45 -4.14 8.95 5.12
CA ILE A 45 -2.93 9.28 5.90
C ILE A 45 -3.28 9.71 7.31
N PRO A 46 -4.23 10.64 7.53
CA PRO A 46 -4.63 10.98 8.90
C PRO A 46 -5.17 9.80 9.70
N ASN A 47 -5.94 8.91 9.07
CA ASN A 47 -6.47 7.73 9.74
C ASN A 47 -5.34 6.78 10.17
N LEU A 48 -4.36 6.55 9.30
CA LEU A 48 -3.22 5.69 9.61
C LEU A 48 -2.33 6.31 10.69
N GLU A 49 -2.20 7.63 10.71
CA GLU A 49 -1.47 8.31 11.77
C GLU A 49 -2.11 8.15 13.13
N ARG A 50 -3.45 8.02 13.18
CA ARG A 50 -4.18 7.82 14.43
C ARG A 50 -4.31 6.34 14.80
N PHE A 51 -4.51 5.48 13.80
CA PHE A 51 -4.74 4.06 13.99
C PHE A 51 -3.89 3.25 13.01
N PRO A 52 -2.58 3.08 13.30
CA PRO A 52 -1.66 2.41 12.36
C PRO A 52 -2.06 0.97 12.02
N GLU A 53 -2.83 0.33 12.87
CA GLU A 53 -3.22 -1.07 12.70
C GLU A 53 -4.66 -1.24 12.25
N MET A 54 -5.28 -0.17 11.71
CA MET A 54 -6.69 -0.24 11.32
C MET A 54 -6.94 -1.08 10.08
N GLY A 55 -5.95 -1.25 9.22
CA GLY A 55 -6.07 -2.11 8.06
C GLY A 55 -6.12 -3.58 8.45
N ARG A 56 -6.65 -4.42 7.57
CA ARG A 56 -6.72 -5.86 7.83
C ARG A 56 -5.38 -6.53 7.51
N PRO A 57 -4.99 -7.60 8.24
CA PRO A 57 -3.74 -8.30 7.94
C PRO A 57 -3.78 -8.90 6.53
N PHE A 58 -2.76 -8.60 5.73
CA PHE A 58 -2.70 -9.02 4.34
C PHE A 58 -2.25 -10.47 4.18
N LEU A 59 -1.23 -10.89 4.95
CA LEU A 59 -0.67 -12.23 4.83
C LEU A 59 -1.56 -13.33 5.42
N ALA A 60 -2.63 -12.95 6.11
CA ALA A 60 -3.60 -13.91 6.64
C ALA A 60 -4.51 -14.48 5.53
N ARG A 61 -4.55 -13.84 4.36
CA ARG A 61 -5.38 -14.29 3.25
C ARG A 61 -4.68 -15.37 2.46
N GLN A 62 -5.44 -16.38 2.03
CA GLN A 62 -4.91 -17.46 1.21
C GLN A 62 -4.70 -16.99 -0.23
N PRO A 63 -3.54 -17.23 -0.84
CA PRO A 63 -3.34 -16.91 -2.25
C PRO A 63 -4.16 -17.86 -3.13
N ARG A 64 -4.68 -17.32 -4.24
CA ARG A 64 -5.54 -18.08 -5.15
C ARG A 64 -4.84 -18.53 -6.43
N SER A 65 -3.62 -18.06 -6.66
CA SER A 65 -2.89 -18.39 -7.88
C SER A 65 -1.41 -18.60 -7.55
N VAL A 66 -0.70 -19.28 -8.47
CA VAL A 66 0.74 -19.49 -8.33
C VAL A 66 1.48 -18.16 -8.31
N GLU A 67 1.08 -17.21 -9.16
CA GLU A 67 1.69 -15.89 -9.20
C GLU A 67 1.51 -15.15 -7.88
N THR A 68 0.31 -15.18 -7.33
CA THR A 68 0.03 -14.57 -6.04
C THR A 68 0.86 -15.23 -4.94
N THR A 69 1.00 -16.57 -4.98
CA THR A 69 1.81 -17.31 -4.02
C THR A 69 3.28 -16.88 -4.09
N ASN A 70 3.82 -16.76 -5.31
CA ASN A 70 5.21 -16.34 -5.50
C ASN A 70 5.44 -14.90 -5.04
N ALA A 71 4.49 -14.01 -5.35
CA ALA A 71 4.56 -12.63 -4.90
C ALA A 71 4.53 -12.53 -3.38
N LEU A 72 3.67 -13.31 -2.72
CA LEU A 72 3.60 -13.35 -1.26
C LEU A 72 4.87 -13.91 -0.63
N THR A 73 5.49 -14.93 -1.26
CA THR A 73 6.75 -15.49 -0.77
C THR A 73 7.86 -14.44 -0.81
N THR A 74 7.96 -13.71 -1.94
CA THR A 74 8.94 -12.63 -2.09
C THR A 74 8.68 -11.52 -1.07
N LEU A 75 7.42 -11.15 -0.89
CA LEU A 75 7.01 -10.13 0.06
C LEU A 75 7.39 -10.51 1.49
N ARG A 76 7.13 -11.75 1.89
CA ARG A 76 7.49 -12.25 3.22
C ARG A 76 8.99 -12.22 3.45
N ALA A 77 9.78 -12.59 2.44
CA ALA A 77 11.23 -12.57 2.55
C ALA A 77 11.75 -11.15 2.78
N LYS A 78 11.22 -10.17 2.03
CA LYS A 78 11.60 -8.78 2.20
C LYS A 78 11.15 -8.23 3.55
N LEU A 79 9.95 -8.56 3.96
CA LEU A 79 9.39 -8.09 5.22
C LEU A 79 10.14 -8.70 6.41
N SER A 80 10.50 -9.99 6.35
CA SER A 80 11.23 -10.68 7.42
C SER A 80 12.60 -10.07 7.69
N ALA A 81 13.21 -9.46 6.68
CA ALA A 81 14.49 -8.78 6.85
C ALA A 81 14.35 -7.50 7.68
N LEU A 82 13.14 -6.97 7.82
CA LEU A 82 12.88 -5.69 8.50
C LEU A 82 12.17 -5.87 9.84
N THR A 83 11.31 -6.88 9.94
CA THR A 83 10.55 -7.15 11.16
C THR A 83 10.17 -8.63 11.21
N PRO A 84 10.17 -9.24 12.41
CA PRO A 84 9.65 -10.59 12.58
C PRO A 84 8.12 -10.64 12.61
N ASP A 85 7.46 -9.49 12.67
CA ASP A 85 6.00 -9.43 12.79
C ASP A 85 5.33 -9.52 11.41
N ALA A 86 4.75 -10.70 11.12
CA ALA A 86 4.03 -10.92 9.86
C ALA A 86 2.75 -10.08 9.76
N ASP A 87 2.19 -9.67 10.91
CA ASP A 87 0.98 -8.84 10.94
C ASP A 87 1.27 -7.35 10.70
N ALA A 88 2.54 -6.98 10.55
CA ALA A 88 2.89 -5.61 10.22
C ALA A 88 2.38 -5.20 8.84
N LEU A 89 2.18 -6.19 7.94
CA LEU A 89 1.69 -5.93 6.58
C LEU A 89 0.17 -5.92 6.58
N ARG A 90 -0.42 -4.80 6.19
CA ARG A 90 -1.85 -4.59 6.24
C ARG A 90 -2.39 -3.97 4.97
N GLU A 91 -3.68 -4.16 4.74
CA GLU A 91 -4.41 -3.64 3.59
C GLU A 91 -5.47 -2.65 4.06
N TYR A 92 -5.49 -1.47 3.44
CA TYR A 92 -6.48 -0.42 3.71
C TYR A 92 -7.37 -0.27 2.48
N VAL A 93 -8.69 -0.28 2.68
CA VAL A 93 -9.64 -0.18 1.57
C VAL A 93 -10.07 1.28 1.38
N LEU A 94 -9.79 1.82 0.20
CA LEU A 94 -10.30 3.12 -0.24
C LEU A 94 -11.58 2.91 -1.05
N LYS A 95 -12.16 4.00 -1.54
CA LYS A 95 -13.39 3.91 -2.34
C LYS A 95 -13.24 2.98 -3.55
N ASP A 96 -12.21 3.20 -4.36
CA ASP A 96 -11.96 2.42 -5.59
C ASP A 96 -10.63 1.71 -5.61
N TYR A 97 -9.82 1.85 -4.57
CA TYR A 97 -8.44 1.35 -4.53
C TYR A 97 -8.17 0.56 -3.28
N LEU A 98 -7.11 -0.23 -3.32
CA LEU A 98 -6.58 -0.95 -2.17
C LEU A 98 -5.15 -0.49 -1.94
N LEU A 99 -4.83 -0.18 -0.70
CA LEU A 99 -3.50 0.27 -0.30
C LEU A 99 -2.86 -0.82 0.55
N LEU A 100 -1.65 -1.21 0.17
CA LEU A 100 -0.85 -2.13 0.97
C LEU A 100 0.17 -1.29 1.74
N TYR A 101 0.22 -1.47 3.05
CA TYR A 101 1.14 -0.72 3.90
C TYR A 101 1.71 -1.61 5.00
N ALA A 102 2.79 -1.16 5.61
CA ALA A 102 3.39 -1.83 6.75
C ALA A 102 3.64 -0.84 7.88
N SER A 103 3.30 -1.24 9.10
CA SER A 103 3.56 -0.45 10.30
C SER A 103 4.74 -1.08 11.03
N ILE A 104 5.89 -0.41 11.03
CA ILE A 104 7.14 -0.95 11.55
C ILE A 104 7.87 0.14 12.35
N GLY A 105 8.07 -0.10 13.64
CA GLY A 105 8.93 0.76 14.46
C GLY A 105 8.54 2.23 14.50
N GLY A 106 7.25 2.53 14.54
CA GLY A 106 6.77 3.91 14.60
C GLY A 106 6.69 4.59 13.24
N ALA A 107 6.93 3.86 12.15
CA ALA A 107 6.77 4.37 10.79
C ALA A 107 5.73 3.54 10.05
N ILE A 108 5.03 4.19 9.14
CA ILE A 108 4.08 3.52 8.25
C ILE A 108 4.61 3.67 6.84
N TYR A 109 4.90 2.54 6.20
CA TYR A 109 5.41 2.52 4.84
C TYR A 109 4.27 2.20 3.88
N LEU A 110 3.98 3.11 2.96
CA LEU A 110 3.01 2.86 1.90
C LEU A 110 3.74 2.09 0.81
N LEU A 111 3.37 0.83 0.60
CA LEU A 111 4.13 -0.10 -0.21
C LEU A 111 3.62 -0.22 -1.64
N ALA A 112 2.31 -0.28 -1.81
CA ALA A 112 1.70 -0.47 -3.12
C ALA A 112 0.25 -0.01 -3.07
N ILE A 113 -0.27 0.41 -4.22
CA ILE A 113 -1.69 0.77 -4.35
C ILE A 113 -2.17 0.22 -5.69
N ARG A 114 -3.40 -0.32 -5.69
CA ARG A 114 -4.01 -0.83 -6.91
C ARG A 114 -5.49 -0.53 -6.93
N HIS A 115 -6.07 -0.48 -8.14
CA HIS A 115 -7.51 -0.42 -8.28
C HIS A 115 -8.12 -1.73 -7.79
N GLN A 116 -9.30 -1.68 -7.20
CA GLN A 116 -9.95 -2.88 -6.66
C GLN A 116 -10.19 -3.96 -7.72
N ARG A 117 -10.28 -3.59 -8.98
CA ARG A 117 -10.48 -4.54 -10.10
C ARG A 117 -9.20 -5.24 -10.56
N GLN A 118 -8.05 -4.76 -10.16
CA GLN A 118 -6.80 -5.45 -10.45
C GLN A 118 -6.70 -6.71 -9.57
N LEU A 119 -6.16 -7.79 -10.13
CA LEU A 119 -6.11 -9.07 -9.43
C LEU A 119 -5.02 -9.12 -8.37
N SER A 120 -3.95 -8.33 -8.53
CA SER A 120 -2.83 -8.35 -7.60
C SER A 120 -2.12 -7.01 -7.56
N PHE A 121 -1.40 -6.76 -6.46
CA PHE A 121 -0.53 -5.60 -6.37
C PHE A 121 0.70 -5.79 -7.26
N ASP A 122 1.24 -4.66 -7.72
CA ASP A 122 2.51 -4.64 -8.44
C ASP A 122 3.63 -4.50 -7.43
N PHE A 123 4.45 -5.54 -7.32
CA PHE A 123 5.54 -5.60 -6.37
C PHE A 123 6.91 -5.40 -7.02
N GLU A 124 6.96 -5.04 -8.30
CA GLU A 124 8.20 -4.84 -9.04
C GLU A 124 8.79 -3.48 -8.76
N GLY A 125 9.23 -3.06 -7.80
CA GLY A 125 9.80 -1.77 -7.50
C GLY A 125 10.68 -1.82 -6.26
N HIS A 126 11.24 -0.68 -5.92
CA HIS A 126 12.06 -0.55 -4.73
C HIS A 126 11.18 -0.11 -3.57
N TRP A 127 10.96 -1.01 -2.63
CA TRP A 127 10.00 -0.78 -1.56
C TRP A 127 10.47 0.24 -0.52
N TRP A 128 11.75 0.22 -0.21
CA TRP A 128 12.27 0.95 0.94
C TRP A 128 12.98 2.24 0.57
N HIS A 129 12.97 2.61 -0.69
CA HIS A 129 13.53 3.85 -1.18
C HIS A 129 12.39 4.81 -1.54
N ALA A 130 12.38 5.95 -0.92
CA ALA A 130 11.42 6.99 -1.21
C ALA A 130 12.12 8.20 -1.78
#